data_759153a8a5f403062a93c957b422d4ab
#
_entry.id   759153a8a5f403062a93c957b422d4ab
#
_cell.length_a   1.000
_cell.length_b   1.000
_cell.length_c   1.000
_cell.angle_alpha   90.00
_cell.angle_beta   90.00
_cell.angle_gamma   90.00
#
_symmetry.space_group_name_H-M   'P 1'
#
loop_
_entity.id
_entity.type
_entity.pdbx_description
1 polymer ?
#
loop_
_entity_poly.entity_id
_entity_poly.type
_entity_poly.pdbx_seq_one_letter_code
_entity_poly.pdbx_strand_id
1 'polypeptide(L)'
;VNMSTLLQEIVAAFMVVSLLALGIIGALGLGSGEQVAQDAVISSDLKDILPLTATAFWFFIGAEFIVPLGKDMKSPKKVPLSMVLSLGIMGIIQILLVFGFKNYTLWSDLGSAASPHVLYAVNMLGKWGRYWMIIVAIFAAVSTQNSIICSVSEICCGMAKMNLLPAFFQKKNKNGAPYWVIIILGVLTCIIEASGISTGEQVAFLTLTCSLFWMLSYITSHVNVIMLRRKMKNVPR
;
A
#
# COMPACT_ATOMS: atom_id res chain seq x y z
N VAL A 1 -19.40 8.59 -14.64
CA VAL A 1 -18.33 7.78 -14.04
C VAL A 1 -17.37 7.46 -15.16
N ASN A 2 -16.13 7.94 -15.07
CA ASN A 2 -15.10 7.62 -16.05
C ASN A 2 -14.79 6.13 -16.00
N MET A 3 -14.68 5.49 -17.18
CA MET A 3 -14.39 4.05 -17.30
C MET A 3 -13.15 3.63 -16.48
N SER A 4 -12.17 4.50 -16.38
CA SER A 4 -10.97 4.32 -15.54
C SER A 4 -11.30 4.20 -14.03
N THR A 5 -12.24 5.00 -13.52
CA THR A 5 -12.64 4.96 -12.10
C THR A 5 -13.39 3.67 -11.79
N LEU A 6 -14.32 3.27 -12.67
CA LEU A 6 -15.07 2.02 -12.52
C LEU A 6 -14.14 0.80 -12.54
N LEU A 7 -13.19 0.78 -13.46
CA LEU A 7 -12.19 -0.29 -13.52
C LEU A 7 -11.36 -0.36 -12.22
N GLN A 8 -10.93 0.79 -11.71
CA GLN A 8 -10.18 0.88 -10.44
C GLN A 8 -10.99 0.35 -9.25
N GLU A 9 -12.29 0.69 -9.18
CA GLU A 9 -13.19 0.20 -8.13
C GLU A 9 -13.36 -1.33 -8.20
N ILE A 10 -13.56 -1.89 -9.40
CA ILE A 10 -13.70 -3.34 -9.60
C ILE A 10 -12.40 -4.06 -9.20
N VAL A 11 -11.26 -3.57 -9.65
CA VAL A 11 -9.94 -4.15 -9.35
C VAL A 11 -9.67 -4.11 -7.85
N ALA A 12 -9.92 -2.97 -7.19
CA ALA A 12 -9.73 -2.83 -5.76
C ALA A 12 -10.66 -3.76 -4.96
N ALA A 13 -11.94 -3.84 -5.32
CA ALA A 13 -12.89 -4.74 -4.69
C ALA A 13 -12.47 -6.22 -4.85
N PHE A 14 -12.07 -6.61 -6.06
CA PHE A 14 -11.56 -7.96 -6.32
C PHE A 14 -10.35 -8.30 -5.46
N MET A 15 -9.38 -7.37 -5.32
CA MET A 15 -8.20 -7.55 -4.48
C MET A 15 -8.56 -7.75 -3.02
N VAL A 16 -9.38 -6.86 -2.46
CA VAL A 16 -9.78 -6.92 -1.05
C VAL A 16 -10.52 -8.23 -0.76
N VAL A 17 -11.48 -8.59 -1.60
CA VAL A 17 -12.24 -9.84 -1.45
C VAL A 17 -11.32 -11.06 -1.58
N SER A 18 -10.41 -11.06 -2.55
CA SER A 18 -9.45 -12.15 -2.74
C SER A 18 -8.51 -12.33 -1.56
N LEU A 19 -7.95 -11.24 -1.04
CA LEU A 19 -7.04 -11.31 0.11
C LEU A 19 -7.77 -11.72 1.39
N LEU A 20 -9.01 -11.25 1.59
CA LEU A 20 -9.86 -11.72 2.70
C LEU A 20 -10.15 -13.21 2.56
N ALA A 21 -10.55 -13.68 1.38
CA ALA A 21 -10.84 -15.09 1.14
C ALA A 21 -9.61 -15.97 1.40
N LEU A 22 -8.44 -15.60 0.84
CA LEU A 22 -7.19 -16.31 1.06
C LEU A 22 -6.77 -16.28 2.53
N GLY A 23 -6.96 -15.15 3.21
CA GLY A 23 -6.68 -15.03 4.64
C GLY A 23 -7.60 -15.90 5.49
N ILE A 24 -8.91 -15.90 5.23
CA ILE A 24 -9.90 -16.70 5.98
C ILE A 24 -9.67 -18.19 5.75
N ILE A 25 -9.54 -18.63 4.48
CA ILE A 25 -9.29 -20.03 4.13
C ILE A 25 -8.02 -20.53 4.83
N GLY A 26 -6.95 -19.74 4.77
CA GLY A 26 -5.68 -20.09 5.40
C GLY A 26 -5.72 -20.08 6.92
N ALA A 27 -6.31 -19.06 7.54
CA ALA A 27 -6.42 -18.96 9.00
C ALA A 27 -7.26 -20.07 9.62
N LEU A 28 -8.35 -20.47 8.93
CA LEU A 28 -9.23 -21.57 9.37
C LEU A 28 -8.71 -22.97 8.99
N GLY A 29 -7.60 -23.07 8.25
CA GLY A 29 -7.06 -24.35 7.83
C GLY A 29 -7.94 -25.07 6.79
N LEU A 30 -8.72 -24.35 6.00
CA LEU A 30 -9.63 -24.92 5.01
C LEU A 30 -9.01 -25.15 3.63
N GLY A 31 -7.72 -24.90 3.48
CA GLY A 31 -6.99 -25.16 2.23
C GLY A 31 -6.88 -26.66 1.93
N SER A 32 -6.67 -26.99 0.67
CA SER A 32 -6.47 -28.37 0.22
C SER A 32 -5.06 -28.89 0.45
N GLY A 33 -4.11 -28.03 0.81
CA GLY A 33 -2.74 -28.38 1.11
C GLY A 33 -2.54 -28.91 2.53
N GLU A 34 -1.38 -29.49 2.79
CA GLU A 34 -1.03 -29.97 4.13
C GLU A 34 -0.66 -28.79 5.04
N GLN A 35 -1.18 -28.85 6.28
CA GLN A 35 -0.79 -27.89 7.31
C GLN A 35 0.59 -28.25 7.85
N VAL A 36 1.41 -27.25 8.13
CA VAL A 36 2.78 -27.42 8.61
C VAL A 36 2.90 -27.05 10.08
N ALA A 37 3.71 -27.84 10.83
CA ALA A 37 4.17 -27.44 12.14
C ALA A 37 5.37 -26.49 11.95
N GLN A 38 5.36 -25.35 12.62
CA GLN A 38 6.42 -24.35 12.48
C GLN A 38 7.75 -24.86 13.05
N ASP A 39 8.82 -24.61 12.31
CA ASP A 39 10.19 -25.01 12.63
C ASP A 39 10.96 -23.97 13.46
N ALA A 40 10.45 -22.74 13.53
CA ALA A 40 11.09 -21.66 14.24
C ALA A 40 10.32 -21.24 15.50
N VAL A 41 11.06 -21.02 16.58
CA VAL A 41 10.52 -20.36 17.78
C VAL A 41 10.51 -18.85 17.55
N ILE A 42 9.33 -18.26 17.60
CA ILE A 42 9.18 -16.80 17.49
C ILE A 42 9.67 -16.18 18.81
N SER A 43 10.68 -15.32 18.72
CA SER A 43 11.12 -14.53 19.86
C SER A 43 10.00 -13.56 20.26
N SER A 44 9.73 -13.49 21.58
CA SER A 44 8.81 -12.51 22.16
C SER A 44 9.56 -11.30 22.76
N ASP A 45 10.88 -11.25 22.58
CA ASP A 45 11.69 -10.15 23.11
C ASP A 45 11.41 -8.84 22.40
N LEU A 46 11.24 -7.78 23.19
CA LEU A 46 10.97 -6.43 22.66
C LEU A 46 12.06 -5.94 21.70
N LYS A 47 13.30 -6.40 21.91
CA LYS A 47 14.45 -6.06 21.06
C LYS A 47 14.31 -6.58 19.64
N ASP A 48 13.66 -7.72 19.47
CA ASP A 48 13.43 -8.34 18.16
C ASP A 48 12.16 -7.79 17.48
N ILE A 49 11.18 -7.38 18.28
CA ILE A 49 9.90 -6.84 17.79
C ILE A 49 10.04 -5.38 17.32
N LEU A 50 10.81 -4.54 18.02
CA LEU A 50 10.94 -3.11 17.70
C LEU A 50 11.43 -2.83 16.27
N PRO A 51 12.47 -3.50 15.74
CA PRO A 51 12.89 -3.31 14.35
C PRO A 51 11.81 -3.68 13.32
N LEU A 52 11.00 -4.70 13.64
CA LEU A 52 9.91 -5.14 12.77
C LEU A 52 8.77 -4.13 12.70
N THR A 53 8.62 -3.27 13.70
CA THR A 53 7.58 -2.24 13.71
C THR A 53 7.74 -1.26 12.55
N ALA A 54 8.95 -0.88 12.18
CA ALA A 54 9.21 0.01 11.04
C ALA A 54 8.83 -0.65 9.72
N THR A 55 9.10 -1.95 9.57
CA THR A 55 8.69 -2.72 8.39
C THR A 55 7.18 -2.94 8.36
N ALA A 56 6.56 -3.25 9.51
CA ALA A 56 5.11 -3.40 9.62
C ALA A 56 4.36 -2.10 9.31
N PHE A 57 4.94 -0.95 9.66
CA PHE A 57 4.40 0.36 9.34
C PHE A 57 4.20 0.57 7.82
N TRP A 58 5.08 0.00 7.00
CA TRP A 58 4.97 0.05 5.54
C TRP A 58 3.62 -0.47 5.02
N PHE A 59 3.04 -1.48 5.64
CA PHE A 59 1.76 -2.06 5.23
C PHE A 59 0.56 -1.11 5.39
N PHE A 60 0.72 -0.05 6.18
CA PHE A 60 -0.33 0.93 6.45
C PHE A 60 -0.14 2.25 5.72
N ILE A 61 0.95 2.41 4.96
CA ILE A 61 1.18 3.58 4.10
C ILE A 61 0.28 3.49 2.88
N GLY A 62 -0.37 4.61 2.53
CA GLY A 62 -1.14 4.73 1.30
C GLY A 62 -2.58 5.23 1.50
N ALA A 63 -3.14 5.14 2.70
CA ALA A 63 -4.47 5.68 2.99
C ALA A 63 -4.56 7.20 2.73
N GLU A 64 -3.46 7.91 2.87
CA GLU A 64 -3.33 9.36 2.64
C GLU A 64 -3.38 9.76 1.17
N PHE A 65 -3.15 8.85 0.23
CA PHE A 65 -3.23 9.15 -1.20
C PHE A 65 -4.61 9.58 -1.67
N ILE A 66 -5.65 9.35 -0.86
CA ILE A 66 -6.99 9.87 -1.13
C ILE A 66 -7.09 11.39 -0.88
N VAL A 67 -6.27 11.96 0.00
CA VAL A 67 -6.37 13.36 0.44
C VAL A 67 -6.21 14.36 -0.72
N PRO A 68 -5.21 14.26 -1.60
CA PRO A 68 -5.05 15.15 -2.75
C PRO A 68 -6.21 15.07 -3.74
N LEU A 69 -6.91 13.94 -3.77
CA LEU A 69 -8.05 13.68 -4.65
C LEU A 69 -9.39 14.10 -4.03
N GLY A 70 -9.38 14.52 -2.76
CA GLY A 70 -10.58 14.87 -2.01
C GLY A 70 -11.40 16.02 -2.64
N LYS A 71 -10.75 16.91 -3.39
CA LYS A 71 -11.42 18.01 -4.12
C LYS A 71 -12.38 17.52 -5.22
N ASP A 72 -12.08 16.35 -5.81
CA ASP A 72 -12.84 15.75 -6.91
C ASP A 72 -13.92 14.78 -6.42
N MET A 73 -14.00 14.59 -5.09
CA MET A 73 -14.98 13.69 -4.47
C MET A 73 -16.32 14.37 -4.27
N LYS A 74 -17.42 13.63 -4.46
CA LYS A 74 -18.79 14.09 -4.17
C LYS A 74 -18.99 14.50 -2.70
N SER A 75 -18.26 13.90 -1.78
CA SER A 75 -18.37 14.16 -0.34
C SER A 75 -16.99 14.14 0.34
N PRO A 76 -16.22 15.26 0.28
CA PRO A 76 -14.89 15.32 0.90
C PRO A 76 -14.89 15.07 2.41
N LYS A 77 -16.01 15.34 3.10
CA LYS A 77 -16.17 15.07 4.54
C LYS A 77 -16.05 13.59 4.91
N LYS A 78 -16.22 12.68 3.96
CA LYS A 78 -16.08 11.23 4.17
C LYS A 78 -14.64 10.73 4.04
N VAL A 79 -13.70 11.56 3.60
CA VAL A 79 -12.29 11.17 3.43
C VAL A 79 -11.69 10.59 4.73
N PRO A 80 -11.81 11.23 5.90
CA PRO A 80 -11.25 10.69 7.14
C PRO A 80 -11.84 9.32 7.50
N LEU A 81 -13.15 9.14 7.33
CA LEU A 81 -13.81 7.87 7.59
C LEU A 81 -13.30 6.78 6.64
N SER A 82 -13.16 7.09 5.36
CA SER A 82 -12.62 6.15 4.37
C SER A 82 -11.20 5.71 4.71
N MET A 83 -10.35 6.64 5.18
CA MET A 83 -8.99 6.32 5.62
C MET A 83 -8.98 5.37 6.81
N VAL A 84 -9.78 5.65 7.85
CA VAL A 84 -9.86 4.77 9.03
C VAL A 84 -10.39 3.39 8.67
N LEU A 85 -11.44 3.31 7.85
CA LEU A 85 -12.00 2.04 7.40
C LEU A 85 -11.01 1.23 6.58
N SER A 86 -10.27 1.86 5.65
CA SER A 86 -9.27 1.17 4.84
C SER A 86 -8.13 0.61 5.70
N LEU A 87 -7.64 1.37 6.68
CA LEU A 87 -6.62 0.90 7.62
C LEU A 87 -7.12 -0.27 8.47
N GLY A 88 -8.37 -0.21 8.93
CA GLY A 88 -9.00 -1.29 9.68
C GLY A 88 -9.15 -2.58 8.86
N ILE A 89 -9.63 -2.47 7.62
CA ILE A 89 -9.75 -3.62 6.70
C ILE A 89 -8.37 -4.21 6.40
N MET A 90 -7.38 -3.37 6.11
CA MET A 90 -6.02 -3.84 5.88
C MET A 90 -5.43 -4.55 7.10
N GLY A 91 -5.63 -4.01 8.30
CA GLY A 91 -5.21 -4.67 9.54
C GLY A 91 -5.81 -6.06 9.71
N ILE A 92 -7.12 -6.21 9.46
CA ILE A 92 -7.80 -7.51 9.51
C ILE A 92 -7.20 -8.48 8.47
N ILE A 93 -7.02 -8.03 7.23
CA ILE A 93 -6.42 -8.85 6.16
C ILE A 93 -5.03 -9.33 6.58
N GLN A 94 -4.18 -8.45 7.09
CA GLN A 94 -2.81 -8.80 7.50
C GLN A 94 -2.81 -9.85 8.62
N ILE A 95 -3.67 -9.69 9.63
CA ILE A 95 -3.81 -10.66 10.73
C ILE A 95 -4.23 -12.03 10.17
N LEU A 96 -5.23 -12.08 9.31
CA LEU A 96 -5.70 -13.32 8.72
C LEU A 96 -4.63 -14.00 7.86
N LEU A 97 -3.89 -13.23 7.06
CA LEU A 97 -2.80 -13.75 6.24
C LEU A 97 -1.65 -14.29 7.07
N VAL A 98 -1.29 -13.65 8.19
CA VAL A 98 -0.24 -14.16 9.09
C VAL A 98 -0.64 -15.51 9.68
N PHE A 99 -1.90 -15.68 10.11
CA PHE A 99 -2.39 -16.98 10.56
C PHE A 99 -2.41 -18.01 9.43
N GLY A 100 -2.76 -17.60 8.21
CA GLY A 100 -2.70 -18.45 7.04
C GLY A 100 -1.29 -18.89 6.70
N PHE A 101 -0.32 -17.98 6.71
CA PHE A 101 1.10 -18.29 6.52
C PHE A 101 1.59 -19.30 7.55
N LYS A 102 1.26 -19.06 8.83
CA LYS A 102 1.60 -19.98 9.92
C LYS A 102 1.11 -21.40 9.66
N ASN A 103 -0.08 -21.55 9.09
CA ASN A 103 -0.70 -22.88 8.90
C ASN A 103 -0.16 -23.64 7.68
N TYR A 104 0.29 -22.95 6.63
CA TYR A 104 0.61 -23.58 5.34
C TYR A 104 2.04 -23.37 4.84
N THR A 105 2.85 -22.57 5.53
CA THR A 105 4.21 -22.30 5.04
C THR A 105 5.16 -22.13 6.21
N LEU A 106 6.32 -22.77 6.16
CA LEU A 106 7.37 -22.61 7.16
C LEU A 106 7.92 -21.18 7.11
N TRP A 107 8.26 -20.62 8.28
CA TRP A 107 8.82 -19.27 8.36
C TRP A 107 10.17 -19.17 7.64
N SER A 108 10.98 -20.22 7.67
CA SER A 108 12.26 -20.33 6.94
C SER A 108 12.05 -20.19 5.42
N ASP A 109 11.02 -20.87 4.89
CA ASP A 109 10.70 -20.84 3.47
C ASP A 109 10.16 -19.48 3.03
N LEU A 110 9.32 -18.85 3.86
CA LEU A 110 8.82 -17.49 3.59
C LEU A 110 9.95 -16.47 3.53
N GLY A 111 10.95 -16.60 4.42
CA GLY A 111 12.09 -15.69 4.47
C GLY A 111 13.03 -15.80 3.27
N SER A 112 13.12 -16.98 2.66
CA SER A 112 13.99 -17.27 1.50
C SER A 112 13.27 -17.15 0.15
N ALA A 113 11.94 -17.13 0.14
CA ALA A 113 11.15 -17.12 -1.08
C ALA A 113 11.21 -15.78 -1.82
N ALA A 114 11.44 -15.82 -3.13
CA ALA A 114 11.37 -14.65 -4.00
C ALA A 114 9.96 -14.02 -4.03
N SER A 115 8.92 -14.81 -3.77
CA SER A 115 7.52 -14.37 -3.75
C SER A 115 6.75 -15.10 -2.64
N PRO A 116 6.87 -14.68 -1.37
CA PRO A 116 6.27 -15.36 -0.22
C PRO A 116 4.75 -15.59 -0.34
N HIS A 117 4.04 -14.60 -0.86
CA HIS A 117 2.59 -14.67 -1.07
C HIS A 117 2.17 -15.71 -2.11
N VAL A 118 2.96 -15.91 -3.17
CA VAL A 118 2.70 -16.95 -4.17
C VAL A 118 3.00 -18.33 -3.60
N LEU A 119 4.11 -18.48 -2.85
CA LEU A 119 4.46 -19.71 -2.17
C LEU A 119 3.34 -20.17 -1.22
N TYR A 120 2.84 -19.25 -0.38
CA TYR A 120 1.71 -19.52 0.50
C TYR A 120 0.46 -20.00 -0.26
N ALA A 121 0.10 -19.30 -1.34
CA ALA A 121 -1.08 -19.66 -2.11
C ALA A 121 -0.94 -21.03 -2.79
N VAL A 122 0.28 -21.40 -3.22
CA VAL A 122 0.60 -22.71 -3.78
C VAL A 122 0.50 -23.79 -2.71
N ASN A 123 1.08 -23.57 -1.54
CA ASN A 123 1.03 -24.53 -0.44
C ASN A 123 -0.41 -24.77 0.05
N MET A 124 -1.24 -23.72 0.05
CA MET A 124 -2.63 -23.78 0.52
C MET A 124 -3.61 -24.39 -0.49
N LEU A 125 -3.51 -24.03 -1.79
CA LEU A 125 -4.51 -24.35 -2.82
C LEU A 125 -3.89 -24.97 -4.09
N GLY A 126 -2.61 -25.34 -4.07
CA GLY A 126 -1.93 -25.93 -5.22
C GLY A 126 -1.88 -25.00 -6.44
N LYS A 127 -2.03 -25.57 -7.63
CA LYS A 127 -1.96 -24.83 -8.90
C LYS A 127 -2.98 -23.69 -8.99
N TRP A 128 -4.17 -23.84 -8.46
CA TRP A 128 -5.21 -22.82 -8.47
C TRP A 128 -4.84 -21.64 -7.61
N GLY A 129 -4.26 -21.87 -6.45
CA GLY A 129 -3.72 -20.82 -5.59
C GLY A 129 -2.65 -19.97 -6.28
N ARG A 130 -1.74 -20.63 -7.04
CA ARG A 130 -0.72 -19.94 -7.83
C ARG A 130 -1.33 -18.99 -8.85
N TYR A 131 -2.25 -19.45 -9.68
CA TYR A 131 -2.88 -18.60 -10.69
C TYR A 131 -3.68 -17.46 -10.07
N TRP A 132 -4.45 -17.77 -9.02
CA TRP A 132 -5.21 -16.75 -8.30
C TRP A 132 -4.30 -15.66 -7.75
N MET A 133 -3.23 -16.03 -7.02
CA MET A 133 -2.33 -15.05 -6.42
C MET A 133 -1.56 -14.22 -7.46
N ILE A 134 -1.17 -14.81 -8.59
CA ILE A 134 -0.55 -14.05 -9.68
C ILE A 134 -1.50 -12.98 -10.23
N ILE A 135 -2.77 -13.32 -10.47
CA ILE A 135 -3.77 -12.36 -10.93
C ILE A 135 -3.97 -11.24 -9.91
N VAL A 136 -4.08 -11.59 -8.62
CA VAL A 136 -4.20 -10.61 -7.53
C VAL A 136 -2.97 -9.69 -7.49
N ALA A 137 -1.76 -10.24 -7.62
CA ALA A 137 -0.52 -9.48 -7.60
C ALA A 137 -0.42 -8.50 -8.79
N ILE A 138 -0.82 -8.93 -10.00
CA ILE A 138 -0.86 -8.06 -11.18
C ILE A 138 -1.84 -6.90 -10.97
N PHE A 139 -3.04 -7.20 -10.48
CA PHE A 139 -4.05 -6.18 -10.21
C PHE A 139 -3.62 -5.23 -9.09
N ALA A 140 -2.96 -5.76 -8.05
CA ALA A 140 -2.39 -4.95 -6.99
C ALA A 140 -1.34 -3.96 -7.53
N ALA A 141 -0.41 -4.44 -8.35
CA ALA A 141 0.63 -3.60 -8.94
C ALA A 141 0.02 -2.49 -9.81
N VAL A 142 -0.88 -2.83 -10.73
CA VAL A 142 -1.52 -1.85 -11.62
C VAL A 142 -2.34 -0.82 -10.84
N SER A 143 -3.14 -1.27 -9.86
CA SER A 143 -3.98 -0.40 -9.02
C SER A 143 -3.12 0.56 -8.18
N THR A 144 -2.07 0.05 -7.55
CA THR A 144 -1.17 0.84 -6.71
C THR A 144 -0.44 1.90 -7.53
N GLN A 145 0.14 1.52 -8.67
CA GLN A 145 0.83 2.46 -9.56
C GLN A 145 -0.10 3.57 -10.04
N ASN A 146 -1.32 3.21 -10.47
CA ASN A 146 -2.31 4.20 -10.89
C ASN A 146 -2.66 5.18 -9.75
N SER A 147 -2.88 4.68 -8.54
CA SER A 147 -3.21 5.50 -7.37
C SER A 147 -2.08 6.44 -6.98
N ILE A 148 -0.84 5.97 -6.96
CA ILE A 148 0.35 6.76 -6.65
C ILE A 148 0.53 7.86 -7.70
N ILE A 149 0.50 7.52 -8.99
CA ILE A 149 0.68 8.49 -10.08
C ILE A 149 -0.40 9.57 -10.00
N CYS A 150 -1.66 9.21 -9.79
CA CYS A 150 -2.75 10.17 -9.66
C CYS A 150 -2.54 11.12 -8.47
N SER A 151 -2.24 10.58 -7.29
CA SER A 151 -2.08 11.38 -6.07
C SER A 151 -0.84 12.27 -6.11
N VAL A 152 0.32 11.70 -6.44
CA VAL A 152 1.58 12.45 -6.49
C VAL A 152 1.53 13.53 -7.57
N SER A 153 0.89 13.26 -8.71
CA SER A 153 0.76 14.27 -9.76
C SER A 153 -0.10 15.47 -9.32
N GLU A 154 -1.15 15.25 -8.55
CA GLU A 154 -1.95 16.35 -8.00
C GLU A 154 -1.22 17.10 -6.87
N ILE A 155 -0.42 16.40 -6.05
CA ILE A 155 0.45 17.05 -5.06
C ILE A 155 1.45 17.98 -5.75
N CYS A 156 2.17 17.49 -6.76
CA CYS A 156 3.14 18.30 -7.51
C CYS A 156 2.47 19.51 -8.19
N CYS A 157 1.28 19.32 -8.76
CA CYS A 157 0.50 20.41 -9.33
C CYS A 157 0.12 21.44 -8.25
N GLY A 158 -0.26 21.01 -7.05
CA GLY A 158 -0.54 21.88 -5.91
C GLY A 158 0.69 22.66 -5.45
N MET A 159 1.83 22.01 -5.34
CA MET A 159 3.11 22.65 -4.98
C MET A 159 3.53 23.70 -6.02
N ALA A 160 3.33 23.41 -7.30
CA ALA A 160 3.64 24.38 -8.36
C ALA A 160 2.73 25.62 -8.30
N LYS A 161 1.46 25.47 -7.90
CA LYS A 161 0.56 26.61 -7.66
C LYS A 161 1.01 27.50 -6.50
N MET A 162 1.73 26.93 -5.54
CA MET A 162 2.34 27.66 -4.42
C MET A 162 3.75 28.17 -4.72
N ASN A 163 4.20 28.11 -6.00
CA ASN A 163 5.55 28.48 -6.45
C ASN A 163 6.68 27.67 -5.79
N LEU A 164 6.39 26.46 -5.30
CA LEU A 164 7.38 25.54 -4.73
C LEU A 164 7.99 24.63 -5.82
N LEU A 165 7.32 24.50 -6.96
CA LEU A 165 7.81 23.77 -8.15
C LEU A 165 7.64 24.64 -9.39
N PRO A 166 8.40 24.34 -10.48
CA PRO A 166 8.29 25.06 -11.75
C PRO A 166 6.87 25.08 -12.32
N ALA A 167 6.49 26.19 -12.93
CA ALA A 167 5.10 26.43 -13.41
C ALA A 167 4.60 25.43 -14.46
N PHE A 168 5.50 24.73 -15.18
CA PHE A 168 5.08 23.73 -16.16
C PHE A 168 4.39 22.51 -15.53
N PHE A 169 4.64 22.21 -14.23
CA PHE A 169 3.92 21.17 -13.48
C PHE A 169 2.42 21.48 -13.29
N GLN A 170 1.99 22.72 -13.49
CA GLN A 170 0.56 23.11 -13.43
C GLN A 170 -0.20 22.77 -14.71
N LYS A 171 0.52 22.51 -15.83
CA LYS A 171 -0.13 22.27 -17.12
C LYS A 171 -0.93 20.98 -17.10
N LYS A 172 -2.22 21.09 -17.39
CA LYS A 172 -3.16 19.97 -17.46
C LYS A 172 -3.57 19.70 -18.90
N ASN A 173 -3.86 18.45 -19.19
CA ASN A 173 -4.43 18.04 -20.48
C ASN A 173 -5.95 18.38 -20.55
N LYS A 174 -6.60 18.04 -21.68
CA LYS A 174 -8.04 18.27 -21.89
C LYS A 174 -8.93 17.60 -20.83
N ASN A 175 -8.44 16.53 -20.20
CA ASN A 175 -9.13 15.75 -19.17
C ASN A 175 -8.77 16.20 -17.74
N GLY A 176 -8.00 17.29 -17.58
CA GLY A 176 -7.62 17.84 -16.29
C GLY A 176 -6.44 17.15 -15.62
N ALA A 177 -5.76 16.20 -16.27
CA ALA A 177 -4.60 15.50 -15.72
C ALA A 177 -3.29 16.29 -15.95
N PRO A 178 -2.41 16.41 -14.92
CA PRO A 178 -1.12 17.11 -15.01
C PRO A 178 -0.09 16.24 -15.74
N TYR A 179 -0.15 16.23 -17.07
CA TYR A 179 0.55 15.28 -17.93
C TYR A 179 2.09 15.34 -17.83
N TRP A 180 2.69 16.49 -17.59
CA TRP A 180 4.14 16.58 -17.40
C TRP A 180 4.62 15.82 -16.17
N VAL A 181 3.87 15.93 -15.07
CA VAL A 181 4.19 15.20 -13.83
C VAL A 181 4.07 13.69 -14.08
N ILE A 182 2.99 13.27 -14.75
CA ILE A 182 2.76 11.85 -15.06
C ILE A 182 3.89 11.28 -15.91
N ILE A 183 4.32 12.02 -16.94
CA ILE A 183 5.44 11.59 -17.81
C ILE A 183 6.75 11.48 -17.01
N ILE A 184 7.08 12.49 -16.20
CA ILE A 184 8.30 12.48 -15.40
C ILE A 184 8.28 11.31 -14.40
N LEU A 185 7.19 11.11 -13.67
CA LEU A 185 7.06 9.99 -12.74
C LEU A 185 7.18 8.65 -13.47
N GLY A 186 6.51 8.49 -14.61
CA GLY A 186 6.60 7.26 -15.40
C GLY A 186 8.01 6.98 -15.89
N VAL A 187 8.70 7.96 -16.41
CA VAL A 187 10.09 7.81 -16.87
C VAL A 187 11.03 7.47 -15.71
N LEU A 188 10.90 8.16 -14.56
CA LEU A 188 11.69 7.88 -13.37
C LEU A 188 11.46 6.46 -12.86
N THR A 189 10.20 6.02 -12.80
CA THR A 189 9.87 4.64 -12.41
C THR A 189 10.51 3.62 -13.37
N CYS A 190 10.39 3.83 -14.68
CA CYS A 190 11.04 2.96 -15.67
C CYS A 190 12.57 2.89 -15.52
N ILE A 191 13.22 4.03 -15.24
CA ILE A 191 14.67 4.08 -15.02
C ILE A 191 15.06 3.30 -13.76
N ILE A 192 14.32 3.46 -12.66
CA ILE A 192 14.56 2.76 -11.40
C ILE A 192 14.40 1.25 -11.60
N GLU A 193 13.31 0.82 -12.23
CA GLU A 193 13.08 -0.60 -12.54
C GLU A 193 14.17 -1.17 -13.46
N ALA A 194 14.52 -0.46 -14.53
CA ALA A 194 15.57 -0.89 -15.46
C ALA A 194 16.97 -0.96 -14.82
N SER A 195 17.23 -0.16 -13.79
CA SER A 195 18.50 -0.20 -13.05
C SER A 195 18.65 -1.42 -12.13
N GLY A 196 17.56 -2.16 -11.86
CA GLY A 196 17.55 -3.29 -10.93
C GLY A 196 17.63 -2.93 -9.44
N ILE A 197 17.65 -1.63 -9.11
CA ILE A 197 17.69 -1.16 -7.70
C ILE A 197 16.44 -1.60 -6.92
N SER A 198 15.33 -1.79 -7.61
CA SER A 198 14.05 -2.22 -7.01
C SER A 198 13.95 -3.74 -6.81
N THR A 199 15.04 -4.50 -7.00
CA THR A 199 15.07 -5.96 -6.88
C THR A 199 16.09 -6.43 -5.84
N GLY A 200 15.85 -7.62 -5.29
CA GLY A 200 16.78 -8.26 -4.37
C GLY A 200 16.87 -7.61 -2.98
N GLU A 201 18.04 -7.67 -2.37
CA GLU A 201 18.28 -7.21 -1.00
C GLU A 201 18.06 -5.70 -0.80
N GLN A 202 18.20 -4.92 -1.87
CA GLN A 202 18.04 -3.46 -1.83
C GLN A 202 16.59 -3.04 -1.55
N VAL A 203 15.61 -3.88 -1.88
CA VAL A 203 14.18 -3.62 -1.62
C VAL A 203 13.91 -3.40 -0.13
N ALA A 204 14.51 -4.21 0.73
CA ALA A 204 14.35 -4.07 2.18
C ALA A 204 14.87 -2.71 2.67
N PHE A 205 16.05 -2.30 2.20
CA PHE A 205 16.64 -0.99 2.53
C PHE A 205 15.78 0.16 2.02
N LEU A 206 15.29 0.08 0.79
CA LEU A 206 14.41 1.10 0.20
C LEU A 206 13.10 1.21 0.97
N THR A 207 12.49 0.07 1.34
CA THR A 207 11.25 0.02 2.12
C THR A 207 11.41 0.68 3.48
N LEU A 208 12.50 0.37 4.20
CA LEU A 208 12.80 1.00 5.49
C LEU A 208 13.03 2.51 5.35
N THR A 209 13.82 2.91 4.35
CA THR A 209 14.10 4.33 4.09
C THR A 209 12.83 5.10 3.78
N CYS A 210 11.98 4.58 2.89
CA CYS A 210 10.69 5.18 2.58
C CYS A 210 9.79 5.25 3.82
N SER A 211 9.72 4.19 4.62
CA SER A 211 8.94 4.19 5.87
C SER A 211 9.37 5.29 6.82
N LEU A 212 10.68 5.52 6.98
CA LEU A 212 11.21 6.62 7.82
C LEU A 212 10.77 7.99 7.31
N PHE A 213 10.85 8.26 6.01
CA PHE A 213 10.37 9.52 5.42
C PHE A 213 8.87 9.72 5.63
N TRP A 214 8.06 8.66 5.50
CA TRP A 214 6.63 8.72 5.78
C TRP A 214 6.34 8.99 7.26
N MET A 215 7.04 8.34 8.18
CA MET A 215 6.91 8.61 9.62
C MET A 215 7.23 10.07 9.96
N LEU A 216 8.30 10.63 9.40
CA LEU A 216 8.65 12.05 9.57
C LEU A 216 7.55 12.97 9.02
N SER A 217 6.98 12.64 7.87
CA SER A 217 5.86 13.39 7.29
C SER A 217 4.62 13.36 8.19
N TYR A 218 4.30 12.21 8.76
CA TYR A 218 3.16 12.09 9.69
C TYR A 218 3.41 12.87 10.98
N ILE A 219 4.61 12.78 11.57
CA ILE A 219 4.98 13.57 12.76
C ILE A 219 4.81 15.06 12.45
N THR A 220 5.36 15.53 11.34
CA THR A 220 5.24 16.92 10.91
C THR A 220 3.78 17.35 10.74
N SER A 221 2.96 16.51 10.13
CA SER A 221 1.53 16.76 9.95
C SER A 221 0.79 16.88 11.27
N HIS A 222 1.08 15.98 12.22
CA HIS A 222 0.47 16.03 13.57
C HIS A 222 0.90 17.27 14.34
N VAL A 223 2.19 17.65 14.29
CA VAL A 223 2.67 18.89 14.90
C VAL A 223 1.96 20.10 14.31
N ASN A 224 1.83 20.17 12.98
CA ASN A 224 1.10 21.25 12.30
C ASN A 224 -0.38 21.33 12.75
N VAL A 225 -1.06 20.19 12.87
CA VAL A 225 -2.46 20.18 13.37
C VAL A 225 -2.54 20.70 14.80
N ILE A 226 -1.62 20.29 15.68
CA ILE A 226 -1.58 20.78 17.07
C ILE A 226 -1.35 22.28 17.10
N MET A 227 -0.41 22.80 16.31
CA MET A 227 -0.11 24.24 16.22
C MET A 227 -1.30 25.03 15.69
N LEU A 228 -1.96 24.54 14.63
CA LEU A 228 -3.15 25.19 14.05
C LEU A 228 -4.29 25.23 15.07
N ARG A 229 -4.56 24.15 15.78
CA ARG A 229 -5.60 24.09 16.81
C ARG A 229 -5.35 25.05 17.97
N ARG A 230 -4.08 25.32 18.31
CA ARG A 230 -3.72 26.32 19.33
C ARG A 230 -3.93 27.76 18.84
N LYS A 231 -3.68 28.04 17.55
CA LYS A 231 -3.78 29.38 16.96
C LYS A 231 -5.19 29.74 16.51
N MET A 232 -5.97 28.78 16.05
CA MET A 232 -7.30 29.00 15.47
C MET A 232 -8.38 28.48 16.43
N LYS A 233 -9.07 29.40 17.10
CA LYS A 233 -10.16 29.06 18.07
C LYS A 233 -11.38 28.36 17.44
N ASN A 234 -11.54 28.41 16.10
CA ASN A 234 -12.72 27.96 15.37
C ASN A 234 -12.46 26.75 14.44
N VAL A 235 -11.40 25.97 14.68
CA VAL A 235 -11.20 24.71 13.93
C VAL A 235 -12.14 23.65 14.48
N PRO A 236 -12.96 22.98 13.65
CA PRO A 236 -13.82 21.88 14.11
C PRO A 236 -13.01 20.79 14.82
N ARG A 237 -13.54 20.30 15.93
CA ARG A 237 -12.95 19.21 16.71
C ARG A 237 -13.17 17.88 16.02
#